data_13622474c340644174037375c2df739c
#
_entry.id   13622474c340644174037375c2df739c
#
_cell.length_a   1.000
_cell.length_b   1.000
_cell.length_c   1.000
_cell.angle_alpha   90.00
_cell.angle_beta   90.00
_cell.angle_gamma   90.00
#
_symmetry.space_group_name_H-M   'P 1'
#
loop_
_entity.id
_entity.type
_entity.pdbx_description
1 polymer ?
#
loop_
_entity_poly.entity_id
_entity_poly.type
_entity_poly.pdbx_seq_one_letter_code
_entity_poly.pdbx_strand_id
1 'polypeptide(L)'
;HYEAPPDEQNFSMVMEMIRAGDVKEDNEEYQSVLDELFERLEERNPEHIALKYYRAYHSGSAKTLKSIQISLVSRLEKFNLDSLAGITQCDEMDLGQIGEKKTAVFAVIPDNDSSFNFIVGMLYTQLFQQLYYQADSVHGGRLPVHVHFVMDEFANVALPDEFDKLLSTMRSREI
;
A
#
# COMPACT_ATOMS: atom_id res chain seq x y z
N HIS A 1 4.17 -12.15 -2.74
CA HIS A 1 3.26 -11.19 -3.39
C HIS A 1 3.93 -10.45 -4.53
N TYR A 2 5.08 -9.82 -4.31
CA TYR A 2 5.81 -9.09 -5.37
C TYR A 2 6.23 -9.98 -6.55
N GLU A 3 6.49 -11.26 -6.30
CA GLU A 3 6.84 -12.26 -7.32
C GLU A 3 5.62 -13.00 -7.90
N ALA A 4 4.42 -12.68 -7.42
CA ALA A 4 3.18 -13.24 -7.94
C ALA A 4 2.86 -12.67 -9.33
N PRO A 5 2.02 -13.35 -10.13
CA PRO A 5 1.48 -12.80 -11.37
C PRO A 5 0.83 -11.43 -11.13
N PRO A 6 0.84 -10.51 -12.11
CA PRO A 6 0.31 -9.15 -11.92
C PRO A 6 -1.15 -9.09 -11.45
N ASP A 7 -1.97 -10.03 -11.86
CA ASP A 7 -3.37 -10.17 -11.48
C ASP A 7 -3.57 -10.60 -10.01
N GLU A 8 -2.53 -11.15 -9.38
CA GLU A 8 -2.49 -11.51 -7.97
C GLU A 8 -1.82 -10.44 -7.08
N GLN A 9 -1.24 -9.40 -7.66
CA GLN A 9 -0.56 -8.32 -6.93
C GLN A 9 -1.54 -7.27 -6.40
N ASN A 10 -2.51 -7.67 -5.57
CA ASN A 10 -3.55 -6.81 -5.02
C ASN A 10 -3.81 -7.07 -3.53
N PHE A 11 -4.57 -6.19 -2.88
CA PHE A 11 -4.88 -6.31 -1.46
C PHE A 11 -5.71 -7.54 -1.10
N SER A 12 -6.60 -7.99 -1.98
CA SER A 12 -7.40 -9.19 -1.75
C SER A 12 -6.51 -10.42 -1.58
N MET A 13 -5.49 -10.57 -2.44
CA MET A 13 -4.50 -11.65 -2.32
C MET A 13 -3.68 -11.55 -1.03
N VAL A 14 -3.27 -10.35 -0.63
CA VAL A 14 -2.59 -10.15 0.67
C VAL A 14 -3.47 -10.59 1.83
N MET A 15 -4.78 -10.30 1.79
CA MET A 15 -5.72 -10.73 2.83
C MET A 15 -5.89 -12.24 2.86
N GLU A 16 -5.91 -12.89 1.70
CA GLU A 16 -5.95 -14.36 1.61
C GLU A 16 -4.67 -14.99 2.19
N MET A 17 -3.50 -14.43 1.88
CA MET A 17 -2.24 -14.89 2.46
C MET A 17 -2.22 -14.76 3.99
N ILE A 18 -2.73 -13.65 4.54
CA ILE A 18 -2.82 -13.45 5.99
C ILE A 18 -3.74 -14.50 6.63
N ARG A 19 -4.88 -14.81 5.99
CA ARG A 19 -5.81 -15.84 6.46
C ARG A 19 -5.21 -17.25 6.34
N ALA A 20 -4.47 -17.51 5.27
CA ALA A 20 -3.77 -18.78 5.04
C ALA A 20 -2.67 -19.03 6.09
N GLY A 21 -2.16 -17.98 6.74
CA GLY A 21 -1.20 -18.06 7.84
C GLY A 21 -1.84 -18.25 9.22
N ASP A 22 -2.96 -18.98 9.32
CA ASP A 22 -3.65 -19.20 10.60
C ASP A 22 -2.72 -19.84 11.64
N VAL A 23 -2.80 -19.34 12.87
CA VAL A 23 -2.00 -19.79 14.01
C VAL A 23 -2.89 -20.50 15.00
N LYS A 24 -2.56 -21.73 15.40
CA LYS A 24 -3.26 -22.52 16.42
C LYS A 24 -2.52 -22.44 17.73
N GLU A 25 -3.16 -21.85 18.74
CA GLU A 25 -2.57 -21.72 20.09
C GLU A 25 -2.38 -23.06 20.79
N ASP A 26 -3.22 -24.07 20.44
CA ASP A 26 -3.22 -25.38 21.06
C ASP A 26 -2.23 -26.37 20.41
N ASN A 27 -1.59 -25.99 19.32
CA ASN A 27 -0.71 -26.88 18.57
C ASN A 27 0.48 -26.10 17.98
N GLU A 28 1.61 -26.12 18.68
CA GLU A 28 2.85 -25.44 18.26
C GLU A 28 3.50 -26.08 17.01
N GLU A 29 3.16 -27.32 16.68
CA GLU A 29 3.66 -28.04 15.49
C GLU A 29 2.75 -27.83 14.26
N TYR A 30 1.68 -27.04 14.40
CA TYR A 30 0.78 -26.78 13.29
C TYR A 30 1.45 -25.94 12.22
N GLN A 31 1.51 -26.48 11.01
CA GLN A 31 1.94 -25.78 9.81
C GLN A 31 0.73 -25.27 9.02
N SER A 32 0.71 -24.01 8.74
CA SER A 32 -0.29 -23.37 7.90
C SER A 32 0.08 -23.48 6.41
N VAL A 33 -0.88 -23.23 5.54
CA VAL A 33 -0.61 -23.15 4.08
C VAL A 33 0.43 -22.08 3.75
N LEU A 34 0.49 -21.02 4.53
CA LEU A 34 1.49 -19.97 4.37
C LEU A 34 2.89 -20.46 4.74
N ASP A 35 3.02 -21.29 5.78
CA ASP A 35 4.30 -21.90 6.17
C ASP A 35 4.86 -22.76 5.04
N GLU A 36 4.04 -23.62 4.43
CA GLU A 36 4.44 -24.43 3.28
C GLU A 36 4.90 -23.56 2.09
N LEU A 37 4.25 -22.43 1.86
CA LEU A 37 4.64 -21.52 0.80
C LEU A 37 6.01 -20.89 1.05
N PHE A 38 6.31 -20.51 2.29
CA PHE A 38 7.61 -19.97 2.67
C PHE A 38 8.71 -21.03 2.68
N GLU A 39 8.42 -22.29 3.02
CA GLU A 39 9.36 -23.42 2.88
C GLU A 39 9.76 -23.62 1.41
N ARG A 40 8.80 -23.61 0.48
CA ARG A 40 9.08 -23.68 -0.96
C ARG A 40 9.89 -22.48 -1.47
N LEU A 41 9.65 -21.30 -0.92
CA LEU A 41 10.43 -20.10 -1.24
C LEU A 41 11.88 -20.25 -0.74
N GLU A 42 12.07 -20.79 0.46
CA GLU A 42 13.39 -21.05 1.05
C GLU A 42 14.20 -22.05 0.22
N GLU A 43 13.57 -23.13 -0.27
CA GLU A 43 14.21 -24.08 -1.17
C GLU A 43 14.69 -23.44 -2.49
N ARG A 44 13.91 -22.50 -3.03
CA ARG A 44 14.21 -21.83 -4.31
C ARG A 44 15.20 -20.68 -4.18
N ASN A 45 15.07 -19.88 -3.12
CA ASN A 45 15.88 -18.69 -2.88
C ASN A 45 16.07 -18.45 -1.37
N PRO A 46 17.07 -19.12 -0.74
CA PRO A 46 17.31 -19.04 0.71
C PRO A 46 17.61 -17.63 1.23
N GLU A 47 18.12 -16.75 0.37
CA GLU A 47 18.48 -15.37 0.70
C GLU A 47 17.34 -14.35 0.45
N HIS A 48 16.15 -14.83 0.11
CA HIS A 48 15.03 -13.96 -0.19
C HIS A 48 14.65 -13.10 1.02
N ILE A 49 14.49 -11.80 0.82
CA ILE A 49 14.22 -10.83 1.90
C ILE A 49 12.98 -11.17 2.72
N ALA A 50 11.94 -11.72 2.09
CA ALA A 50 10.70 -12.10 2.76
C ALA A 50 10.92 -13.18 3.82
N LEU A 51 11.86 -14.13 3.61
CA LEU A 51 12.19 -15.18 4.59
C LEU A 51 12.74 -14.58 5.88
N LYS A 52 13.57 -13.54 5.79
CA LYS A 52 14.09 -12.84 6.96
C LYS A 52 12.97 -12.30 7.86
N TYR A 53 11.98 -11.64 7.24
CA TYR A 53 10.84 -11.09 7.98
C TYR A 53 9.89 -12.18 8.47
N TYR A 54 9.69 -13.22 7.68
CA TYR A 54 8.86 -14.35 8.07
C TYR A 54 9.43 -15.09 9.29
N ARG A 55 10.72 -15.40 9.28
CA ARG A 55 11.41 -16.01 10.43
C ARG A 55 11.35 -15.12 11.68
N ALA A 56 11.52 -13.79 11.50
CA ALA A 56 11.39 -12.84 12.61
C ALA A 56 9.96 -12.83 13.19
N TYR A 57 8.94 -12.90 12.34
CA TYR A 57 7.54 -13.06 12.77
C TYR A 57 7.37 -14.35 13.58
N HIS A 58 7.82 -15.50 13.08
CA HIS A 58 7.69 -16.82 13.73
C HIS A 58 8.56 -17.00 14.99
N SER A 59 9.44 -16.07 15.33
CA SER A 59 10.18 -16.10 16.60
C SER A 59 9.31 -15.81 17.83
N GLY A 60 8.10 -15.32 17.64
CA GLY A 60 7.13 -15.05 18.71
C GLY A 60 6.37 -16.32 19.16
N SER A 61 5.79 -16.30 20.36
CA SER A 61 4.90 -17.37 20.80
C SER A 61 3.63 -17.42 19.97
N ALA A 62 2.97 -18.57 19.83
CA ALA A 62 1.72 -18.75 19.09
C ALA A 62 0.64 -17.74 19.51
N LYS A 63 0.52 -17.45 20.81
CA LYS A 63 -0.41 -16.44 21.33
C LYS A 63 -0.09 -15.04 20.84
N THR A 64 1.20 -14.68 20.76
CA THR A 64 1.64 -13.38 20.24
C THR A 64 1.35 -13.28 18.75
N LEU A 65 1.66 -14.32 17.99
CA LEU A 65 1.39 -14.37 16.54
C LEU A 65 -0.09 -14.24 16.26
N LYS A 66 -0.95 -14.93 17.02
CA LYS A 66 -2.41 -14.82 16.87
C LYS A 66 -2.91 -13.40 17.15
N SER A 67 -2.38 -12.74 18.16
CA SER A 67 -2.73 -11.35 18.49
C SER A 67 -2.31 -10.38 17.38
N ILE A 68 -1.13 -10.58 16.79
CA ILE A 68 -0.63 -9.79 15.65
C ILE A 68 -1.55 -10.03 14.45
N GLN A 69 -1.88 -11.27 14.14
CA GLN A 69 -2.75 -11.63 13.04
C GLN A 69 -4.14 -10.99 13.15
N ILE A 70 -4.77 -11.08 14.33
CA ILE A 70 -6.07 -10.44 14.60
C ILE A 70 -5.99 -8.92 14.38
N SER A 71 -4.94 -8.28 14.91
CA SER A 71 -4.73 -6.84 14.75
C SER A 71 -4.55 -6.45 13.28
N LEU A 72 -3.81 -7.25 12.51
CA LEU A 72 -3.57 -7.01 11.09
C LEU A 72 -4.86 -7.16 10.28
N VAL A 73 -5.60 -8.25 10.48
CA VAL A 73 -6.88 -8.50 9.82
C VAL A 73 -7.86 -7.36 10.11
N SER A 74 -7.99 -6.96 11.39
CA SER A 74 -8.90 -5.86 11.76
C SER A 74 -8.56 -4.53 11.10
N ARG A 75 -7.27 -4.21 10.94
CA ARG A 75 -6.85 -2.96 10.26
C ARG A 75 -7.08 -2.99 8.75
N LEU A 76 -6.96 -4.17 8.14
CA LEU A 76 -7.11 -4.35 6.70
C LEU A 76 -8.52 -4.77 6.28
N GLU A 77 -9.44 -4.99 7.24
CA GLU A 77 -10.80 -5.47 6.99
C GLU A 77 -11.57 -4.63 5.97
N LYS A 78 -11.30 -3.33 5.94
CA LYS A 78 -11.93 -2.41 4.97
C LYS A 78 -11.66 -2.81 3.51
N PHE A 79 -10.50 -3.39 3.22
CA PHE A 79 -10.14 -3.86 1.88
C PHE A 79 -10.87 -5.15 1.46
N ASN A 80 -11.63 -5.79 2.37
CA ASN A 80 -12.50 -6.92 2.05
C ASN A 80 -13.86 -6.49 1.49
N LEU A 81 -14.20 -5.20 1.52
CA LEU A 81 -15.41 -4.72 0.88
C LEU A 81 -15.28 -4.89 -0.64
N ASP A 82 -16.26 -5.51 -1.28
CA ASP A 82 -16.24 -5.78 -2.73
C ASP A 82 -15.96 -4.52 -3.56
N SER A 83 -16.50 -3.38 -3.13
CA SER A 83 -16.25 -2.09 -3.78
C SER A 83 -14.79 -1.66 -3.72
N LEU A 84 -14.11 -1.87 -2.58
CA LEU A 84 -12.71 -1.53 -2.42
C LEU A 84 -11.78 -2.56 -3.06
N ALA A 85 -12.13 -3.84 -2.96
CA ALA A 85 -11.41 -4.91 -3.66
C ALA A 85 -11.37 -4.61 -5.16
N GLY A 86 -12.51 -4.21 -5.76
CA GLY A 86 -12.60 -3.87 -7.18
C GLY A 86 -11.69 -2.72 -7.59
N ILE A 87 -11.71 -1.58 -6.86
CA ILE A 87 -10.89 -0.40 -7.22
C ILE A 87 -9.41 -0.53 -6.88
N THR A 88 -9.02 -1.51 -6.05
CA THR A 88 -7.62 -1.77 -5.68
C THR A 88 -7.05 -3.02 -6.36
N GLN A 89 -7.78 -3.62 -7.29
CA GLN A 89 -7.39 -4.84 -7.96
C GLN A 89 -6.24 -4.62 -8.97
N CYS A 90 -6.25 -3.49 -9.65
CA CYS A 90 -5.23 -3.14 -10.63
C CYS A 90 -4.98 -1.61 -10.62
N ASP A 91 -3.84 -1.21 -11.17
CA ASP A 91 -3.51 0.21 -11.34
C ASP A 91 -4.15 0.72 -12.64
N GLU A 92 -5.26 1.44 -12.51
CA GLU A 92 -5.93 2.14 -13.62
C GLU A 92 -5.55 3.63 -13.71
N MET A 93 -4.92 4.15 -12.67
CA MET A 93 -4.64 5.59 -12.57
C MET A 93 -3.33 5.99 -13.24
N ASP A 94 -2.36 5.10 -13.29
CA ASP A 94 -1.02 5.34 -13.81
C ASP A 94 -0.44 6.69 -13.30
N LEU A 95 -0.36 6.82 -11.97
CA LEU A 95 0.12 8.05 -11.31
C LEU A 95 1.51 8.48 -11.81
N GLY A 96 2.26 7.55 -12.39
CA GLY A 96 3.55 7.79 -13.01
C GLY A 96 3.49 8.69 -14.26
N GLN A 97 2.34 8.89 -14.87
CA GLN A 97 2.19 9.80 -16.02
C GLN A 97 1.91 11.25 -15.61
N ILE A 98 1.53 11.49 -14.35
CA ILE A 98 1.27 12.83 -13.84
C ILE A 98 2.61 13.55 -13.68
N GLY A 99 2.72 14.73 -14.29
CA GLY A 99 4.00 15.46 -14.37
C GLY A 99 4.86 15.13 -15.59
N GLU A 100 4.61 14.00 -16.28
CA GLU A 100 5.23 13.63 -17.55
C GLU A 100 4.43 14.13 -18.75
N LYS A 101 3.10 14.04 -18.65
CA LYS A 101 2.17 14.43 -19.71
C LYS A 101 1.13 15.40 -19.16
N LYS A 102 0.56 16.22 -20.04
CA LYS A 102 -0.59 17.07 -19.71
C LYS A 102 -1.80 16.19 -19.38
N THR A 103 -2.03 15.97 -18.10
CA THR A 103 -3.08 15.10 -17.57
C THR A 103 -3.95 15.88 -16.59
N ALA A 104 -5.26 15.63 -16.58
CA ALA A 104 -6.17 16.16 -15.57
C ALA A 104 -6.78 15.00 -14.79
N VAL A 105 -6.65 15.02 -13.46
CA VAL A 105 -7.25 14.04 -12.55
C VAL A 105 -8.33 14.73 -11.74
N PHE A 106 -9.52 14.14 -11.71
CA PHE A 106 -10.66 14.63 -10.93
C PHE A 106 -10.98 13.61 -9.84
N ALA A 107 -10.65 13.93 -8.59
CA ALA A 107 -11.00 13.13 -7.43
C ALA A 107 -12.29 13.68 -6.82
N VAL A 108 -13.40 12.95 -6.99
CA VAL A 108 -14.68 13.30 -6.39
C VAL A 108 -14.81 12.57 -5.06
N ILE A 109 -14.86 13.34 -3.97
CA ILE A 109 -14.87 12.80 -2.60
C ILE A 109 -16.22 13.20 -1.97
N PRO A 110 -17.00 12.23 -1.43
CA PRO A 110 -18.22 12.54 -0.71
C PRO A 110 -17.92 13.38 0.56
N ASP A 111 -18.61 14.46 0.76
CA ASP A 111 -18.49 15.33 1.94
C ASP A 111 -19.26 14.79 3.16
N ASN A 112 -20.26 13.97 2.92
CA ASN A 112 -21.14 13.40 3.95
C ASN A 112 -20.72 12.01 4.46
N ASP A 113 -19.68 11.40 3.89
CA ASP A 113 -19.18 10.07 4.28
C ASP A 113 -17.66 10.02 4.34
N SER A 114 -17.11 10.00 5.55
CA SER A 114 -15.67 9.92 5.79
C SER A 114 -15.10 8.50 5.80
N SER A 115 -15.94 7.47 5.60
CA SER A 115 -15.54 6.06 5.71
C SER A 115 -14.40 5.68 4.77
N PHE A 116 -14.30 6.35 3.62
CA PHE A 116 -13.31 6.10 2.58
C PHE A 116 -12.19 7.16 2.50
N ASN A 117 -12.14 8.12 3.44
CA ASN A 117 -11.11 9.17 3.42
C ASN A 117 -9.68 8.61 3.49
N PHE A 118 -9.49 7.41 4.07
CA PHE A 118 -8.19 6.75 4.08
C PHE A 118 -7.68 6.40 2.67
N ILE A 119 -8.57 6.08 1.71
CA ILE A 119 -8.20 5.86 0.29
C ILE A 119 -7.71 7.15 -0.35
N VAL A 120 -8.38 8.25 -0.04
CA VAL A 120 -7.96 9.58 -0.50
C VAL A 120 -6.57 9.92 0.05
N GLY A 121 -6.35 9.65 1.35
CA GLY A 121 -5.04 9.81 1.98
C GLY A 121 -3.95 8.94 1.32
N MET A 122 -4.28 7.69 0.97
CA MET A 122 -3.37 6.82 0.22
C MET A 122 -3.06 7.37 -1.18
N LEU A 123 -4.08 7.84 -1.90
CA LEU A 123 -3.92 8.45 -3.22
C LEU A 123 -2.95 9.64 -3.16
N TYR A 124 -3.18 10.60 -2.27
CA TYR A 124 -2.29 11.75 -2.15
C TYR A 124 -0.88 11.37 -1.71
N THR A 125 -0.76 10.43 -0.77
CA THR A 125 0.55 9.94 -0.34
C THR A 125 1.34 9.33 -1.50
N GLN A 126 0.73 8.45 -2.27
CA GLN A 126 1.37 7.82 -3.42
C GLN A 126 1.67 8.82 -4.53
N LEU A 127 0.73 9.73 -4.82
CA LEU A 127 0.92 10.76 -5.84
C LEU A 127 2.09 11.68 -5.51
N PHE A 128 2.17 12.20 -4.28
CA PHE A 128 3.30 13.05 -3.89
C PHE A 128 4.62 12.28 -3.93
N GLN A 129 4.65 11.05 -3.40
CA GLN A 129 5.86 10.22 -3.46
C GLN A 129 6.32 10.00 -4.91
N GLN A 130 5.39 9.72 -5.81
CA GLN A 130 5.70 9.50 -7.23
C GLN A 130 6.22 10.78 -7.90
N LEU A 131 5.58 11.93 -7.67
CA LEU A 131 6.00 13.22 -8.22
C LEU A 131 7.39 13.63 -7.73
N TYR A 132 7.67 13.45 -6.43
CA TYR A 132 9.00 13.72 -5.88
C TYR A 132 10.05 12.77 -6.45
N TYR A 133 9.75 11.48 -6.56
CA TYR A 133 10.66 10.52 -7.17
C TYR A 133 10.98 10.89 -8.63
N GLN A 134 9.97 11.23 -9.42
CA GLN A 134 10.17 11.67 -10.80
C GLN A 134 11.01 12.95 -10.87
N ALA A 135 10.64 13.98 -10.10
CA ALA A 135 11.39 15.23 -10.10
C ALA A 135 12.85 15.01 -9.72
N ASP A 136 13.13 14.35 -8.60
CA ASP A 136 14.46 14.27 -8.03
C ASP A 136 15.33 13.19 -8.70
N SER A 137 14.77 12.00 -8.97
CA SER A 137 15.54 10.84 -9.42
C SER A 137 15.54 10.68 -10.94
N VAL A 138 14.49 11.12 -11.63
CA VAL A 138 14.37 10.95 -13.08
C VAL A 138 14.77 12.24 -13.83
N HIS A 139 14.29 13.40 -13.37
CA HIS A 139 14.42 14.68 -14.09
C HIS A 139 15.42 15.67 -13.44
N GLY A 140 16.21 15.24 -12.47
CA GLY A 140 17.27 16.08 -11.90
C GLY A 140 16.78 17.31 -11.12
N GLY A 141 15.60 17.22 -10.52
CA GLY A 141 15.06 18.20 -9.58
C GLY A 141 13.79 18.91 -10.01
N ARG A 142 13.30 18.71 -11.26
CA ARG A 142 12.09 19.38 -11.74
C ARG A 142 11.29 18.50 -12.68
N LEU A 143 9.95 18.52 -12.54
CA LEU A 143 9.07 17.83 -13.46
C LEU A 143 9.04 18.53 -14.83
N PRO A 144 8.91 17.78 -15.94
CA PRO A 144 8.80 18.35 -17.28
C PRO A 144 7.46 19.08 -17.53
N VAL A 145 6.40 18.69 -16.80
CA VAL A 145 5.09 19.33 -16.84
C VAL A 145 4.73 19.77 -15.43
N HIS A 146 4.43 21.07 -15.28
CA HIS A 146 3.99 21.62 -14.00
C HIS A 146 2.68 20.97 -13.52
N VAL A 147 2.66 20.54 -12.27
CA VAL A 147 1.49 19.91 -11.63
C VAL A 147 0.82 20.91 -10.70
N HIS A 148 -0.44 21.18 -10.96
CA HIS A 148 -1.23 22.10 -10.16
C HIS A 148 -2.31 21.36 -9.37
N PHE A 149 -2.32 21.50 -8.05
CA PHE A 149 -3.34 20.93 -7.18
C PHE A 149 -4.39 21.97 -6.85
N VAL A 150 -5.64 21.66 -7.20
CA VAL A 150 -6.81 22.45 -6.81
C VAL A 150 -7.59 21.62 -5.80
N MET A 151 -7.53 21.98 -4.54
CA MET A 151 -8.16 21.25 -3.45
C MET A 151 -9.31 22.11 -2.89
N ASP A 152 -10.52 21.80 -3.32
CA ASP A 152 -11.71 22.36 -2.73
C ASP A 152 -11.96 21.71 -1.36
N GLU A 153 -12.49 22.46 -0.40
CA GLU A 153 -12.72 22.01 0.97
C GLU A 153 -11.50 21.32 1.62
N PHE A 154 -10.35 21.94 1.46
CA PHE A 154 -9.04 21.42 1.92
C PHE A 154 -9.04 20.84 3.35
N ALA A 155 -9.88 21.39 4.25
CA ALA A 155 -9.99 20.91 5.63
C ALA A 155 -10.52 19.47 5.76
N ASN A 156 -11.24 18.97 4.74
CA ASN A 156 -11.84 17.64 4.72
C ASN A 156 -10.95 16.62 4.00
N VAL A 157 -9.83 17.06 3.42
CA VAL A 157 -8.93 16.18 2.65
C VAL A 157 -7.97 15.48 3.59
N ALA A 158 -7.90 14.14 3.50
CA ALA A 158 -6.88 13.35 4.17
C ALA A 158 -5.53 13.53 3.46
N LEU A 159 -4.62 14.26 4.09
CA LEU A 159 -3.28 14.52 3.56
C LEU A 159 -2.23 13.63 4.20
N PRO A 160 -1.08 13.40 3.54
CA PRO A 160 0.04 12.69 4.13
C PRO A 160 0.54 13.36 5.42
N ASP A 161 1.12 12.56 6.30
CA ASP A 161 1.85 13.09 7.44
C ASP A 161 2.97 14.04 6.96
N GLU A 162 3.21 15.11 7.73
CA GLU A 162 4.23 16.12 7.40
C GLU A 162 4.01 16.86 6.06
N PHE A 163 2.76 17.00 5.63
CA PHE A 163 2.41 17.70 4.39
C PHE A 163 2.94 19.15 4.32
N ASP A 164 3.06 19.83 5.46
CA ASP A 164 3.69 21.13 5.59
C ASP A 164 5.15 21.15 5.10
N LYS A 165 5.90 20.08 5.38
CA LYS A 165 7.27 19.93 4.87
C LYS A 165 7.29 19.73 3.35
N LEU A 166 6.36 18.93 2.82
CA LEU A 166 6.21 18.74 1.39
C LEU A 166 5.93 20.10 0.70
N LEU A 167 4.96 20.85 1.19
CA LEU A 167 4.61 22.17 0.64
C LEU A 167 5.81 23.09 0.49
N SER A 168 6.73 23.09 1.45
CA SER A 168 7.90 23.97 1.44
C SER A 168 8.84 23.71 0.26
N THR A 169 8.81 22.52 -0.32
CA THR A 169 9.74 22.07 -1.37
C THR A 169 9.07 21.78 -2.72
N MET A 170 7.75 21.76 -2.80
CA MET A 170 6.99 21.48 -4.01
C MET A 170 7.30 22.45 -5.15
N ARG A 171 7.33 23.74 -4.86
CA ARG A 171 7.56 24.80 -5.86
C ARG A 171 8.85 24.61 -6.64
N SER A 172 9.93 24.16 -6.02
CA SER A 172 11.22 23.96 -6.71
C SER A 172 11.15 22.80 -7.71
N ARG A 173 10.19 21.90 -7.55
CA ARG A 173 9.98 20.69 -8.35
C ARG A 173 8.89 20.81 -9.42
N GLU A 174 8.29 21.99 -9.57
CA GLU A 174 7.12 22.23 -10.44
C GLU A 174 5.85 21.48 -9.97
N ILE A 175 5.70 21.33 -8.65
CA ILE A 175 4.52 20.75 -8.00
C ILE A 175 3.76 21.88 -7.28
#